data_b46a679052c328c3dc140c52b92d8d1b
#
_entry.id   b46a679052c328c3dc140c52b92d8d1b
#
_cell.length_a   1.000
_cell.length_b   1.000
_cell.length_c   1.000
_cell.angle_alpha   90.00
_cell.angle_beta   90.00
_cell.angle_gamma   90.00
#
_symmetry.space_group_name_H-M   'P 1'
#
loop_
_entity.id
_entity.type
_entity.pdbx_description
1 polymer ?
#
loop_
_entity_poly.entity_id
_entity_poly.type
_entity_poly.pdbx_seq_one_letter_code
_entity_poly.pdbx_strand_id
1 'polypeptide(L)'
;MKQTTKNWIGAAALIFASSAVTGAVVSTTTASRAEVTEPEAFPKAAPSRPAAAAVGLVDLTQAAESSVNAVVYIKVTQMGKTQRVTVQDPFSDFFGEFFGYGGRDRQPQQREYKSPDKHGAGSGVIISNDGYIVTNNHVVGGADEIEVKLNDNREFKGRIIGTDETTDLALIKIDGKDLPTIPIGNSDELKLGQWVLAVGNPFNLTSTVTAGIVSAKARSLGANGIESFIQTDAAINAGNSGGALVNERGELVGINAMIYSQTGSYAGYGFAIPTTIMNKVVADLKVYGTVQRAILGVQGTDVMNYIDAEKAKGNEVDLGTQSGVYVDKVTDASAAQDAGLEKGDVITQFEGKKVAKMSELQEAIAQHRPGDKVTLTYIRDKKSHSANVTLRNTQGNTKVIEEVDMDDMGVQMKPLGQDEKQRLNISYGLIVNAIRNGKMKEAGVVKGAIIMQVNDQKMETTEDWENAVKEANKGSERTLWIKALTPSGRWVSYVVDLNEK
;
A
#
# COMPACT_ATOMS: atom_id res chain seq x y z
N MET A 1 3.77 -45.15 -44.84
CA MET A 1 2.76 -44.24 -45.34
C MET A 1 1.44 -44.90 -45.80
N LYS A 2 1.08 -46.11 -45.35
CA LYS A 2 -0.18 -46.78 -45.74
C LYS A 2 -1.19 -47.05 -44.61
N GLN A 3 -0.88 -46.61 -43.39
CA GLN A 3 -1.76 -46.89 -42.22
C GLN A 3 -2.53 -45.68 -41.74
N THR A 4 -2.13 -44.46 -42.08
CA THR A 4 -2.79 -43.22 -41.67
C THR A 4 -4.04 -42.87 -42.53
N THR A 5 -4.09 -43.31 -43.77
CA THR A 5 -5.23 -43.07 -44.67
C THR A 5 -6.48 -43.92 -44.37
N LYS A 6 -6.28 -45.09 -43.76
CA LYS A 6 -7.43 -45.96 -43.39
C LYS A 6 -8.23 -45.43 -42.18
N ASN A 7 -7.57 -44.75 -41.26
CA ASN A 7 -8.21 -44.23 -40.06
C ASN A 7 -9.07 -42.96 -40.34
N TRP A 8 -8.72 -42.21 -41.39
CA TRP A 8 -9.52 -41.04 -41.79
C TRP A 8 -10.81 -41.40 -42.54
N ILE A 9 -10.79 -42.46 -43.31
CA ILE A 9 -12.00 -42.97 -44.04
C ILE A 9 -13.00 -43.57 -43.04
N GLY A 10 -12.51 -44.21 -41.96
CA GLY A 10 -13.36 -44.73 -40.88
C GLY A 10 -14.05 -43.62 -40.08
N ALA A 11 -13.36 -42.53 -39.79
CA ALA A 11 -13.92 -41.39 -39.08
C ALA A 11 -14.96 -40.61 -39.89
N ALA A 12 -14.74 -40.44 -41.18
CA ALA A 12 -15.71 -39.79 -42.08
C ALA A 12 -17.00 -40.63 -42.23
N ALA A 13 -16.90 -41.98 -42.29
CA ALA A 13 -18.04 -42.85 -42.37
C ALA A 13 -18.90 -42.87 -41.10
N LEU A 14 -18.27 -42.71 -39.92
CA LEU A 14 -19.00 -42.61 -38.63
C LEU A 14 -19.76 -41.28 -38.49
N ILE A 15 -19.22 -40.19 -39.00
CA ILE A 15 -19.89 -38.87 -38.96
C ILE A 15 -21.12 -38.88 -39.89
N PHE A 16 -21.03 -39.49 -41.07
CA PHE A 16 -22.18 -39.60 -41.99
C PHE A 16 -23.25 -40.57 -41.48
N ALA A 17 -22.87 -41.64 -40.79
CA ALA A 17 -23.84 -42.59 -40.21
C ALA A 17 -24.60 -41.97 -39.02
N SER A 18 -23.94 -41.14 -38.20
CA SER A 18 -24.60 -40.47 -37.07
C SER A 18 -25.59 -39.40 -37.52
N SER A 19 -25.31 -38.66 -38.60
CA SER A 19 -26.22 -37.63 -39.13
C SER A 19 -27.46 -38.27 -39.82
N ALA A 20 -27.33 -39.42 -40.44
CA ALA A 20 -28.47 -40.13 -41.08
C ALA A 20 -29.43 -40.73 -40.02
N VAL A 21 -28.90 -41.23 -38.90
CA VAL A 21 -29.74 -41.78 -37.81
C VAL A 21 -30.47 -40.65 -37.06
N THR A 22 -29.83 -39.50 -36.87
CA THR A 22 -30.48 -38.35 -36.25
C THR A 22 -31.58 -37.77 -37.12
N GLY A 23 -31.42 -37.73 -38.44
CA GLY A 23 -32.44 -37.30 -39.40
C GLY A 23 -33.67 -38.26 -39.46
N ALA A 24 -33.43 -39.55 -39.32
CA ALA A 24 -34.54 -40.55 -39.36
C ALA A 24 -35.36 -40.61 -38.07
N VAL A 25 -34.75 -40.36 -36.92
CA VAL A 25 -35.43 -40.28 -35.61
C VAL A 25 -36.29 -39.03 -35.49
N VAL A 26 -35.86 -37.90 -36.09
CA VAL A 26 -36.66 -36.65 -36.05
C VAL A 26 -37.84 -36.68 -36.96
N SER A 27 -37.87 -37.53 -38.08
CA SER A 27 -38.99 -37.61 -39.03
C SER A 27 -40.11 -38.56 -38.62
N THR A 28 -39.92 -39.38 -37.57
CA THR A 28 -40.98 -40.38 -37.17
C THR A 28 -41.67 -39.96 -35.85
N THR A 29 -41.32 -38.82 -35.20
CA THR A 29 -41.97 -38.41 -33.95
C THR A 29 -42.89 -37.20 -34.09
N THR A 30 -43.23 -36.73 -35.29
CA THR A 30 -44.14 -35.59 -35.49
C THR A 30 -45.58 -35.98 -35.65
N ALA A 31 -46.18 -36.77 -34.73
CA ALA A 31 -47.60 -36.97 -34.63
C ALA A 31 -48.10 -37.00 -33.17
N SER A 32 -47.66 -35.99 -32.39
CA SER A 32 -48.34 -35.64 -31.15
C SER A 32 -48.23 -34.11 -31.00
N ARG A 33 -49.36 -33.46 -31.24
CA ARG A 33 -49.54 -32.02 -31.12
C ARG A 33 -49.48 -31.65 -29.62
N ALA A 34 -48.27 -31.52 -29.10
CA ALA A 34 -48.07 -30.85 -27.88
C ALA A 34 -48.11 -29.32 -28.15
N GLU A 35 -48.99 -28.60 -27.47
CA GLU A 35 -48.98 -27.14 -27.45
C GLU A 35 -47.57 -26.70 -27.11
N VAL A 36 -46.89 -26.11 -28.10
CA VAL A 36 -45.62 -25.42 -27.88
C VAL A 36 -45.99 -24.13 -27.15
N THR A 37 -45.82 -24.12 -25.83
CA THR A 37 -45.72 -22.89 -25.08
C THR A 37 -44.59 -22.09 -25.73
N GLU A 38 -44.88 -20.93 -26.32
CA GLU A 38 -43.88 -20.00 -26.81
C GLU A 38 -42.88 -19.74 -25.68
N PRO A 39 -41.56 -19.80 -25.92
CA PRO A 39 -40.59 -19.42 -24.92
C PRO A 39 -40.88 -17.98 -24.53
N GLU A 40 -40.93 -17.70 -23.22
CA GLU A 40 -41.06 -16.35 -22.67
C GLU A 40 -40.14 -15.41 -23.45
N ALA A 41 -40.76 -14.46 -24.14
CA ALA A 41 -40.03 -13.49 -24.96
C ALA A 41 -39.07 -12.75 -24.05
N PHE A 42 -37.75 -12.82 -24.32
CA PHE A 42 -36.78 -11.95 -23.71
C PHE A 42 -37.34 -10.52 -23.71
N PRO A 43 -37.21 -9.76 -22.59
CA PRO A 43 -37.75 -8.43 -22.51
C PRO A 43 -37.23 -7.64 -23.71
N LYS A 44 -38.15 -7.25 -24.62
CA LYS A 44 -37.82 -6.37 -25.74
C LYS A 44 -37.18 -5.09 -25.12
N ALA A 45 -36.00 -4.73 -25.60
CA ALA A 45 -35.41 -3.46 -25.24
C ALA A 45 -36.49 -2.36 -25.35
N ALA A 46 -36.68 -1.58 -24.29
CA ALA A 46 -37.57 -0.45 -24.33
C ALA A 46 -37.17 0.41 -25.55
N PRO A 47 -38.13 1.03 -26.25
CA PRO A 47 -37.82 1.86 -27.39
C PRO A 47 -36.74 2.87 -26.95
N SER A 48 -35.59 2.86 -27.65
CA SER A 48 -34.48 3.76 -27.37
C SER A 48 -35.04 5.17 -27.21
N ARG A 49 -34.82 5.77 -26.05
CA ARG A 49 -34.98 7.22 -25.90
C ARG A 49 -34.35 7.86 -27.13
N PRO A 50 -35.01 8.86 -27.76
CA PRO A 50 -34.37 9.57 -28.85
C PRO A 50 -32.97 9.95 -28.40
N ALA A 51 -31.97 9.58 -29.19
CA ALA A 51 -30.57 9.88 -28.90
C ALA A 51 -30.51 11.37 -28.56
N ALA A 52 -30.18 11.68 -27.30
CA ALA A 52 -29.79 13.03 -26.95
C ALA A 52 -28.72 13.43 -27.97
N ALA A 53 -28.83 14.66 -28.46
CA ALA A 53 -28.01 15.27 -29.48
C ALA A 53 -26.58 14.72 -29.46
N ALA A 54 -26.06 14.37 -30.66
CA ALA A 54 -24.79 13.70 -30.91
C ALA A 54 -23.81 13.88 -29.75
N VAL A 55 -23.66 12.82 -28.95
CA VAL A 55 -22.58 12.77 -27.94
C VAL A 55 -21.30 12.83 -28.78
N GLY A 56 -20.64 14.01 -28.80
CA GLY A 56 -19.36 14.18 -29.45
C GLY A 56 -18.45 13.07 -28.95
N LEU A 57 -17.63 12.51 -29.85
CA LEU A 57 -16.56 11.60 -29.47
C LEU A 57 -15.79 12.23 -28.31
N VAL A 58 -15.54 11.49 -27.24
CA VAL A 58 -14.78 12.00 -26.10
C VAL A 58 -13.36 12.28 -26.59
N ASP A 59 -12.98 13.54 -26.64
CA ASP A 59 -11.61 13.96 -26.97
C ASP A 59 -10.82 14.06 -25.65
N LEU A 60 -9.89 13.14 -25.47
CA LEU A 60 -9.02 13.07 -24.29
C LEU A 60 -7.69 13.81 -24.49
N THR A 61 -7.47 14.44 -25.66
CA THR A 61 -6.20 15.10 -26.01
C THR A 61 -5.87 16.21 -25.02
N GLN A 62 -6.83 17.08 -24.73
CA GLN A 62 -6.63 18.19 -23.79
C GLN A 62 -6.30 17.70 -22.37
N ALA A 63 -6.98 16.64 -21.89
CA ALA A 63 -6.71 16.06 -20.59
C ALA A 63 -5.30 15.44 -20.51
N ALA A 64 -4.85 14.79 -21.61
CA ALA A 64 -3.51 14.25 -21.72
C ALA A 64 -2.45 15.38 -21.73
N GLU A 65 -2.59 16.36 -22.60
CA GLU A 65 -1.63 17.47 -22.75
C GLU A 65 -1.49 18.29 -21.46
N SER A 66 -2.57 18.52 -20.72
CA SER A 66 -2.54 19.27 -19.47
C SER A 66 -1.89 18.49 -18.33
N SER A 67 -1.94 17.17 -18.34
CA SER A 67 -1.47 16.34 -17.23
C SER A 67 -0.03 15.84 -17.36
N VAL A 68 0.46 15.60 -18.61
CA VAL A 68 1.78 14.99 -18.84
C VAL A 68 2.94 15.78 -18.24
N ASN A 69 2.86 17.13 -18.24
CA ASN A 69 3.94 17.97 -17.73
C ASN A 69 4.06 17.96 -16.19
N ALA A 70 2.98 17.63 -15.49
CA ALA A 70 2.97 17.52 -14.04
C ALA A 70 3.40 16.13 -13.54
N VAL A 71 3.58 15.15 -14.45
CA VAL A 71 4.02 13.79 -14.09
C VAL A 71 5.51 13.66 -14.37
N VAL A 72 6.25 13.25 -13.35
CA VAL A 72 7.71 13.18 -13.34
C VAL A 72 8.21 11.75 -13.26
N TYR A 73 9.42 11.53 -13.74
CA TYR A 73 10.18 10.31 -13.51
C TYR A 73 10.91 10.40 -12.16
N ILE A 74 10.83 9.35 -11.36
CA ILE A 74 11.53 9.22 -10.09
C ILE A 74 12.48 8.03 -10.22
N LYS A 75 13.77 8.31 -10.01
CA LYS A 75 14.81 7.29 -9.87
C LYS A 75 15.29 7.27 -8.44
N VAL A 76 15.39 6.09 -7.87
CA VAL A 76 15.86 5.86 -6.52
C VAL A 76 17.10 4.98 -6.52
N THR A 77 18.02 5.28 -5.62
CA THR A 77 19.20 4.45 -5.35
C THR A 77 19.20 4.06 -3.90
N GLN A 78 19.30 2.77 -3.62
CA GLN A 78 19.56 2.21 -2.31
C GLN A 78 21.00 1.71 -2.29
N MET A 79 21.84 2.33 -1.46
CA MET A 79 23.25 2.01 -1.38
C MET A 79 23.47 0.61 -0.82
N GLY A 80 24.42 -0.10 -1.42
CA GLY A 80 24.78 -1.44 -1.00
C GLY A 80 25.38 -1.46 0.40
N LYS A 81 24.84 -2.28 1.30
CA LYS A 81 25.32 -2.44 2.68
C LYS A 81 26.61 -3.24 2.70
N THR A 82 27.59 -2.80 3.51
CA THR A 82 28.80 -3.56 3.77
C THR A 82 28.50 -4.60 4.83
N GLN A 83 28.45 -5.87 4.42
CA GLN A 83 28.32 -7.01 5.34
C GLN A 83 29.69 -7.66 5.54
N ARG A 84 30.04 -7.94 6.80
CA ARG A 84 31.21 -8.76 7.13
C ARG A 84 30.80 -10.20 7.12
N VAL A 85 31.19 -10.91 6.07
CA VAL A 85 30.96 -12.34 5.96
C VAL A 85 32.22 -13.07 6.41
N THR A 86 32.09 -13.89 7.43
CA THR A 86 33.14 -14.85 7.81
C THR A 86 33.12 -15.97 6.78
N VAL A 87 34.02 -15.94 5.83
CA VAL A 87 34.15 -17.01 4.85
C VAL A 87 34.94 -18.12 5.50
N GLN A 88 34.28 -19.21 5.90
CA GLN A 88 34.92 -20.48 6.06
C GLN A 88 35.22 -21.02 4.64
N ASP A 89 36.50 -21.15 4.34
CA ASP A 89 36.95 -21.71 3.07
C ASP A 89 36.80 -23.25 3.15
N PRO A 90 35.79 -23.85 2.47
CA PRO A 90 35.57 -25.30 2.55
C PRO A 90 36.74 -26.13 1.97
N PHE A 91 37.57 -25.47 1.15
CA PHE A 91 38.78 -26.12 0.59
C PHE A 91 39.93 -26.21 1.58
N SER A 92 40.05 -25.28 2.53
CA SER A 92 41.13 -25.29 3.52
C SER A 92 40.93 -26.40 4.56
N ASP A 93 39.69 -26.71 4.91
CA ASP A 93 39.36 -27.78 5.86
C ASP A 93 39.57 -29.16 5.23
N PHE A 94 39.19 -29.33 3.96
CA PHE A 94 39.39 -30.60 3.24
C PHE A 94 40.88 -30.93 2.98
N PHE A 95 41.70 -29.92 2.63
CA PHE A 95 43.15 -30.12 2.39
C PHE A 95 43.95 -30.23 3.69
N GLY A 96 43.55 -29.58 4.78
CA GLY A 96 44.19 -29.65 6.08
C GLY A 96 44.09 -31.04 6.70
N GLU A 97 42.97 -31.71 6.55
CA GLU A 97 42.71 -33.07 7.07
C GLU A 97 43.40 -34.15 6.26
N PHE A 98 43.55 -33.94 4.94
CA PHE A 98 44.16 -34.94 4.03
C PHE A 98 45.71 -34.91 4.00
N PHE A 99 46.33 -33.75 4.24
CA PHE A 99 47.81 -33.60 4.14
C PHE A 99 48.52 -33.42 5.49
N GLY A 100 47.83 -33.54 6.63
CA GLY A 100 48.47 -33.65 7.95
C GLY A 100 49.28 -32.41 8.41
N TYR A 101 49.08 -31.26 7.84
CA TYR A 101 49.68 -30.01 8.31
C TYR A 101 48.81 -29.39 9.43
N GLY A 102 49.05 -29.86 10.64
CA GLY A 102 48.58 -29.21 11.86
C GLY A 102 49.22 -27.83 12.02
N GLY A 103 48.59 -26.79 11.47
CA GLY A 103 49.03 -25.40 11.60
C GLY A 103 48.06 -24.64 12.51
N ARG A 104 48.63 -24.26 13.65
CA ARG A 104 48.02 -23.40 14.69
C ARG A 104 47.52 -22.10 14.11
N ASP A 105 46.37 -21.66 14.63
CA ASP A 105 45.84 -20.27 14.62
C ASP A 105 45.82 -19.57 13.24
N ARG A 106 44.87 -19.93 12.39
CA ARG A 106 44.37 -19.00 11.37
C ARG A 106 43.08 -18.42 11.84
N GLN A 107 43.14 -17.12 12.24
CA GLN A 107 41.93 -16.31 12.45
C GLN A 107 41.08 -16.36 11.18
N PRO A 108 39.76 -16.54 11.30
CA PRO A 108 38.85 -16.48 10.15
C PRO A 108 39.03 -15.12 9.45
N GLN A 109 39.39 -15.16 8.18
CA GLN A 109 39.48 -13.92 7.41
C GLN A 109 38.10 -13.35 7.22
N GLN A 110 37.80 -12.26 7.90
CA GLN A 110 36.63 -11.45 7.65
C GLN A 110 36.85 -10.72 6.32
N ARG A 111 36.10 -11.06 5.32
CA ARG A 111 36.02 -10.28 4.09
C ARG A 111 34.82 -9.34 4.18
N GLU A 112 35.07 -8.07 4.02
CA GLU A 112 34.01 -7.08 3.82
C GLU A 112 33.45 -7.27 2.41
N TYR A 113 32.17 -7.66 2.32
CA TYR A 113 31.45 -7.73 1.06
C TYR A 113 30.47 -6.55 1.03
N LYS A 114 30.69 -5.60 0.12
CA LYS A 114 29.73 -4.54 -0.17
C LYS A 114 28.75 -5.07 -1.21
N SER A 115 27.47 -5.21 -0.86
CA SER A 115 26.45 -5.54 -1.85
C SER A 115 26.36 -4.43 -2.89
N PRO A 116 26.03 -4.73 -4.15
CA PRO A 116 25.83 -3.70 -5.18
C PRO A 116 24.67 -2.80 -4.82
N ASP A 117 24.74 -1.55 -5.26
CA ASP A 117 23.67 -0.59 -5.13
C ASP A 117 22.43 -1.08 -5.90
N LYS A 118 21.25 -0.93 -5.32
CA LYS A 118 19.98 -1.26 -5.96
C LYS A 118 19.36 0.01 -6.53
N HIS A 119 18.83 -0.09 -7.73
CA HIS A 119 18.14 1.02 -8.38
C HIS A 119 16.69 0.66 -8.61
N GLY A 120 15.80 1.60 -8.33
CA GLY A 120 14.38 1.52 -8.61
C GLY A 120 13.93 2.73 -9.43
N ALA A 121 12.77 2.63 -10.01
CA ALA A 121 12.16 3.72 -10.75
C ALA A 121 10.64 3.68 -10.68
N GLY A 122 10.03 4.85 -10.75
CA GLY A 122 8.59 5.05 -10.82
C GLY A 122 8.25 6.44 -11.32
N SER A 123 7.02 6.84 -11.11
CA SER A 123 6.52 8.16 -11.44
C SER A 123 6.13 8.93 -10.17
N GLY A 124 5.91 10.24 -10.33
CA GLY A 124 5.35 11.11 -9.31
C GLY A 124 4.50 12.19 -9.92
N VAL A 125 3.66 12.83 -9.14
CA VAL A 125 2.77 13.92 -9.55
C VAL A 125 3.13 15.18 -8.80
N ILE A 126 3.51 16.24 -9.51
CA ILE A 126 3.76 17.56 -8.93
C ILE A 126 2.43 18.19 -8.55
N ILE A 127 2.22 18.40 -7.24
CA ILE A 127 0.98 18.96 -6.70
C ILE A 127 1.09 20.43 -6.29
N SER A 128 2.29 20.98 -6.30
CA SER A 128 2.52 22.41 -6.01
C SER A 128 3.71 22.97 -6.76
N ASN A 129 3.63 24.25 -7.14
CA ASN A 129 4.66 24.95 -7.92
C ASN A 129 5.97 25.18 -7.16
N ASP A 130 5.99 25.00 -5.85
CA ASP A 130 7.21 25.01 -5.03
C ASP A 130 7.88 23.64 -4.91
N GLY A 131 7.30 22.57 -5.51
CA GLY A 131 7.98 21.28 -5.70
C GLY A 131 7.59 20.16 -4.77
N TYR A 132 6.39 20.16 -4.18
CA TYR A 132 5.84 18.96 -3.56
C TYR A 132 5.35 17.98 -4.63
N ILE A 133 5.73 16.72 -4.48
CA ILE A 133 5.42 15.62 -5.40
C ILE A 133 4.85 14.47 -4.59
N VAL A 134 3.71 13.94 -5.03
CA VAL A 134 3.11 12.71 -4.50
C VAL A 134 3.55 11.52 -5.36
N THR A 135 3.89 10.43 -4.72
CA THR A 135 4.22 9.15 -5.35
C THR A 135 3.78 8.00 -4.46
N ASN A 136 4.05 6.76 -4.85
CA ASN A 136 3.83 5.61 -3.96
C ASN A 136 4.99 5.43 -2.97
N ASN A 137 4.65 4.90 -1.79
CA ASN A 137 5.66 4.55 -0.80
C ASN A 137 6.61 3.47 -1.34
N HIS A 138 6.11 2.44 -2.02
CA HIS A 138 6.95 1.38 -2.58
C HIS A 138 7.93 1.87 -3.66
N VAL A 139 7.73 3.07 -4.24
CA VAL A 139 8.68 3.68 -5.19
C VAL A 139 9.88 4.28 -4.47
N VAL A 140 9.68 4.96 -3.32
CA VAL A 140 10.72 5.73 -2.63
C VAL A 140 11.13 5.19 -1.27
N GLY A 141 10.40 4.19 -0.74
CA GLY A 141 10.66 3.62 0.57
C GLY A 141 12.05 2.98 0.66
N GLY A 142 12.83 3.40 1.66
CA GLY A 142 14.20 2.91 1.87
C GLY A 142 15.24 3.44 0.87
N ALA A 143 14.92 4.47 0.07
CA ALA A 143 15.88 5.10 -0.82
C ALA A 143 16.85 6.00 -0.06
N ASP A 144 18.16 5.85 -0.35
CA ASP A 144 19.20 6.74 0.14
C ASP A 144 19.34 8.00 -0.72
N GLU A 145 19.08 7.87 -2.02
CA GLU A 145 19.10 8.98 -2.97
C GLU A 145 17.87 8.93 -3.88
N ILE A 146 17.29 10.12 -4.11
CA ILE A 146 16.13 10.31 -5.01
C ILE A 146 16.52 11.35 -6.04
N GLU A 147 16.40 10.97 -7.30
CA GLU A 147 16.53 11.85 -8.45
C GLU A 147 15.17 12.00 -9.13
N VAL A 148 14.73 13.22 -9.36
CA VAL A 148 13.47 13.54 -10.04
C VAL A 148 13.78 14.21 -11.36
N LYS A 149 13.25 13.66 -12.45
CA LYS A 149 13.38 14.25 -13.78
C LYS A 149 12.02 14.65 -14.33
N LEU A 150 11.91 15.90 -14.74
CA LEU A 150 10.72 16.47 -15.34
C LEU A 150 10.62 16.12 -16.83
N ASN A 151 9.43 16.31 -17.39
CA ASN A 151 9.18 16.07 -18.82
C ASN A 151 9.99 17.01 -19.74
N ASP A 152 10.40 18.19 -19.24
CA ASP A 152 11.27 19.14 -19.94
C ASP A 152 12.79 18.88 -19.75
N ASN A 153 13.15 17.72 -19.19
CA ASN A 153 14.51 17.26 -18.88
C ASN A 153 15.23 17.99 -17.73
N ARG A 154 14.59 18.88 -16.98
CA ARG A 154 15.18 19.39 -15.74
C ARG A 154 15.28 18.26 -14.72
N GLU A 155 16.41 18.19 -14.02
CA GLU A 155 16.71 17.18 -13.01
C GLU A 155 16.90 17.83 -11.63
N PHE A 156 16.37 17.20 -10.60
CA PHE A 156 16.41 17.69 -9.24
C PHE A 156 16.73 16.54 -8.28
N LYS A 157 17.40 16.87 -7.18
CA LYS A 157 17.47 15.95 -6.02
C LYS A 157 16.17 16.07 -5.24
N GLY A 158 15.57 14.91 -4.93
CA GLY A 158 14.40 14.82 -4.09
C GLY A 158 14.76 14.48 -2.65
N ARG A 159 13.95 14.95 -1.70
CA ARG A 159 13.99 14.52 -0.30
C ARG A 159 12.61 14.03 0.12
N ILE A 160 12.57 12.98 0.93
CA ILE A 160 11.33 12.47 1.50
C ILE A 160 10.86 13.47 2.58
N ILE A 161 9.59 13.88 2.51
CA ILE A 161 8.91 14.64 3.56
C ILE A 161 8.25 13.68 4.55
N GLY A 162 7.68 12.59 4.03
CA GLY A 162 7.10 11.51 4.80
C GLY A 162 6.54 10.42 3.90
N THR A 163 6.35 9.25 4.48
CA THR A 163 5.81 8.06 3.81
C THR A 163 4.68 7.46 4.61
N ASP A 164 3.76 6.80 3.95
CA ASP A 164 2.70 6.02 4.57
C ASP A 164 2.58 4.64 3.89
N GLU A 165 3.08 3.63 4.54
CA GLU A 165 3.02 2.24 4.06
C GLU A 165 1.59 1.70 4.01
N THR A 166 0.71 2.20 4.90
CA THR A 166 -0.67 1.69 5.00
C THR A 166 -1.53 2.06 3.81
N THR A 167 -1.31 3.24 3.21
CA THR A 167 -2.00 3.68 1.99
C THR A 167 -1.11 3.59 0.76
N ASP A 168 0.16 3.19 0.92
CA ASP A 168 1.18 3.19 -0.14
C ASP A 168 1.38 4.56 -0.79
N LEU A 169 1.37 5.64 0.00
CA LEU A 169 1.64 7.01 -0.45
C LEU A 169 2.93 7.56 0.15
N ALA A 170 3.58 8.42 -0.60
CA ALA A 170 4.74 9.20 -0.15
C ALA A 170 4.66 10.63 -0.66
N LEU A 171 5.17 11.56 0.13
CA LEU A 171 5.36 12.96 -0.23
C LEU A 171 6.86 13.25 -0.29
N ILE A 172 7.32 13.69 -1.44
CA ILE A 172 8.70 14.15 -1.64
C ILE A 172 8.74 15.63 -2.01
N LYS A 173 9.89 16.25 -1.86
CA LYS A 173 10.11 17.67 -2.15
C LYS A 173 11.35 17.84 -3.00
N ILE A 174 11.24 18.66 -4.04
CA ILE A 174 12.35 19.15 -4.86
C ILE A 174 12.48 20.66 -4.71
N ASP A 175 13.68 21.18 -4.86
CA ASP A 175 13.96 22.62 -4.80
C ASP A 175 13.84 23.21 -6.23
N GLY A 176 12.62 23.44 -6.67
CA GLY A 176 12.26 24.03 -7.96
C GLY A 176 11.29 25.19 -7.80
N LYS A 177 11.21 26.02 -8.85
CA LYS A 177 10.26 27.14 -8.93
C LYS A 177 9.49 27.03 -10.23
N ASP A 178 8.28 27.58 -10.23
CA ASP A 178 7.41 27.62 -11.40
C ASP A 178 7.24 26.25 -12.07
N LEU A 179 7.04 25.23 -11.20
CA LEU A 179 6.87 23.85 -11.65
C LEU A 179 5.44 23.64 -12.16
N PRO A 180 5.27 22.84 -13.21
CA PRO A 180 3.94 22.50 -13.73
C PRO A 180 3.19 21.67 -12.70
N THR A 181 1.94 22.01 -12.43
CA THR A 181 1.07 21.33 -11.49
C THR A 181 -0.19 20.84 -12.16
N ILE A 182 -0.85 19.85 -11.55
CA ILE A 182 -2.12 19.33 -12.02
C ILE A 182 -3.24 19.77 -11.06
N PRO A 183 -4.43 20.17 -11.58
CA PRO A 183 -5.59 20.42 -10.73
C PRO A 183 -6.02 19.14 -10.00
N ILE A 184 -6.30 19.23 -8.71
CA ILE A 184 -6.76 18.08 -7.91
C ILE A 184 -8.29 18.02 -7.98
N GLY A 185 -8.82 16.96 -8.55
CA GLY A 185 -10.25 16.66 -8.62
C GLY A 185 -10.73 15.85 -7.43
N ASN A 186 -12.03 15.65 -7.35
CA ASN A 186 -12.71 14.87 -6.31
C ASN A 186 -13.01 13.44 -6.80
N SER A 187 -12.31 12.44 -6.26
CA SER A 187 -12.52 11.04 -6.63
C SER A 187 -13.89 10.49 -6.20
N ASP A 188 -14.57 11.09 -5.20
CA ASP A 188 -15.92 10.67 -4.80
C ASP A 188 -16.95 10.90 -5.91
N GLU A 189 -16.73 11.92 -6.76
CA GLU A 189 -17.63 12.28 -7.87
C GLU A 189 -17.50 11.37 -9.09
N LEU A 190 -16.44 10.56 -9.17
CA LEU A 190 -16.26 9.61 -10.26
C LEU A 190 -17.41 8.62 -10.34
N LYS A 191 -17.84 8.34 -11.56
CA LYS A 191 -18.91 7.38 -11.87
C LYS A 191 -18.34 6.17 -12.63
N LEU A 192 -18.96 5.02 -12.43
CA LEU A 192 -18.63 3.83 -13.21
C LEU A 192 -18.86 4.11 -14.70
N GLY A 193 -17.92 3.70 -15.53
CA GLY A 193 -17.94 3.95 -16.98
C GLY A 193 -17.41 5.32 -17.40
N GLN A 194 -17.06 6.22 -16.47
CA GLN A 194 -16.43 7.51 -16.77
C GLN A 194 -15.00 7.30 -17.28
N TRP A 195 -14.62 8.04 -18.32
CA TRP A 195 -13.28 7.99 -18.88
C TRP A 195 -12.22 8.50 -17.90
N VAL A 196 -11.10 7.81 -17.89
CA VAL A 196 -9.90 8.21 -17.14
C VAL A 196 -8.65 7.93 -17.96
N LEU A 197 -7.59 8.69 -17.68
CA LEU A 197 -6.27 8.51 -18.26
C LEU A 197 -5.29 8.15 -17.14
N ALA A 198 -4.53 7.07 -17.33
CA ALA A 198 -3.37 6.80 -16.48
C ALA A 198 -2.11 7.38 -17.15
N VAL A 199 -1.46 8.30 -16.44
CA VAL A 199 -0.28 9.03 -16.89
C VAL A 199 0.91 8.63 -16.04
N GLY A 200 2.00 8.25 -16.68
CA GLY A 200 3.26 7.93 -16.03
C GLY A 200 4.44 8.42 -16.87
N ASN A 201 5.63 8.36 -16.30
CA ASN A 201 6.88 8.65 -17.01
C ASN A 201 7.87 7.47 -16.85
N PRO A 202 7.58 6.33 -17.52
CA PRO A 202 8.41 5.14 -17.40
C PRO A 202 9.74 5.32 -18.14
N PHE A 203 10.80 4.76 -17.58
CA PHE A 203 12.12 4.60 -18.23
C PHE A 203 12.80 5.90 -18.68
N ASN A 204 12.40 7.06 -18.16
CA ASN A 204 13.00 8.35 -18.55
C ASN A 204 12.87 8.66 -20.08
N LEU A 205 11.87 8.11 -20.73
CA LEU A 205 11.72 8.25 -22.20
C LEU A 205 10.84 9.44 -22.58
N THR A 206 9.77 9.68 -21.92
CA THR A 206 8.76 10.74 -22.00
C THR A 206 7.49 10.22 -21.34
N SER A 207 6.56 11.11 -21.01
CA SER A 207 5.29 10.70 -20.41
C SER A 207 4.52 9.73 -21.31
N THR A 208 4.02 8.67 -20.72
CA THR A 208 3.14 7.69 -21.36
C THR A 208 1.73 7.88 -20.82
N VAL A 209 0.75 7.90 -21.73
CA VAL A 209 -0.66 8.04 -21.40
C VAL A 209 -1.40 6.82 -21.91
N THR A 210 -2.21 6.21 -21.06
CA THR A 210 -3.14 5.15 -21.42
C THR A 210 -4.56 5.56 -21.03
N ALA A 211 -5.56 5.17 -21.81
CA ALA A 211 -6.96 5.51 -21.58
C ALA A 211 -7.78 4.28 -21.21
N GLY A 212 -8.77 4.48 -20.35
CA GLY A 212 -9.74 3.48 -19.95
C GLY A 212 -10.91 4.13 -19.22
N ILE A 213 -11.66 3.34 -18.47
CA ILE A 213 -12.80 3.81 -17.70
C ILE A 213 -12.65 3.47 -16.22
N VAL A 214 -13.47 4.10 -15.38
CA VAL A 214 -13.67 3.66 -14.01
C VAL A 214 -14.46 2.36 -14.03
N SER A 215 -13.78 1.22 -13.81
CA SER A 215 -14.38 -0.11 -13.84
C SER A 215 -15.07 -0.46 -12.51
N ALA A 216 -14.52 0.01 -11.38
CA ALA A 216 -15.12 -0.12 -10.04
C ALA A 216 -14.57 0.95 -9.09
N LYS A 217 -15.23 1.11 -7.95
CA LYS A 217 -14.77 1.95 -6.82
C LYS A 217 -14.74 1.12 -5.55
N ALA A 218 -14.01 1.60 -4.57
CA ALA A 218 -13.90 0.98 -3.25
C ALA A 218 -13.45 -0.50 -3.32
N ARG A 219 -12.44 -0.80 -4.15
CA ARG A 219 -11.85 -2.15 -4.23
C ARG A 219 -10.79 -2.33 -3.15
N SER A 220 -10.87 -3.48 -2.47
CA SER A 220 -9.81 -3.96 -1.59
C SER A 220 -9.23 -5.25 -2.18
N LEU A 221 -7.90 -5.37 -2.13
CA LEU A 221 -7.14 -6.53 -2.61
C LEU A 221 -6.47 -7.28 -1.45
N GLY A 222 -6.50 -6.70 -0.24
CA GLY A 222 -5.84 -7.24 0.95
C GLY A 222 -4.31 -7.12 0.89
N ALA A 223 -3.78 -6.18 0.10
CA ALA A 223 -2.35 -5.94 -0.03
C ALA A 223 -1.83 -4.94 1.00
N ASN A 224 -2.62 -3.91 1.30
CA ASN A 224 -2.28 -2.82 2.21
C ASN A 224 -3.27 -2.73 3.39
N GLY A 225 -3.00 -1.88 4.37
CA GLY A 225 -3.86 -1.74 5.55
C GLY A 225 -5.16 -0.96 5.29
N ILE A 226 -5.15 0.04 4.40
CA ILE A 226 -6.32 0.84 4.01
C ILE A 226 -6.40 0.84 2.50
N GLU A 227 -7.43 0.20 1.99
CA GLU A 227 -7.66 0.03 0.56
C GLU A 227 -9.08 0.44 0.20
N SER A 228 -9.19 1.39 -0.69
CA SER A 228 -10.43 1.78 -1.37
C SER A 228 -10.10 2.20 -2.80
N PHE A 229 -9.46 1.30 -3.54
CA PHE A 229 -8.94 1.61 -4.87
C PHE A 229 -10.03 1.95 -5.89
N ILE A 230 -9.71 2.90 -6.77
CA ILE A 230 -10.36 3.05 -8.06
C ILE A 230 -9.80 1.97 -8.97
N GLN A 231 -10.66 1.09 -9.49
CA GLN A 231 -10.28 0.11 -10.50
C GLN A 231 -10.51 0.71 -11.89
N THR A 232 -9.54 0.52 -12.78
CA THR A 232 -9.61 0.97 -14.18
C THR A 232 -9.04 -0.08 -15.13
N ASP A 233 -9.50 -0.07 -16.37
CA ASP A 233 -8.91 -0.81 -17.48
C ASP A 233 -7.96 0.07 -18.33
N ALA A 234 -7.65 1.30 -17.89
CA ALA A 234 -6.48 2.03 -18.39
C ALA A 234 -5.21 1.22 -18.04
N ALA A 235 -4.34 0.98 -19.02
CA ALA A 235 -3.20 0.10 -18.82
C ALA A 235 -2.20 0.72 -17.83
N ILE A 236 -2.01 0.05 -16.69
CA ILE A 236 -0.97 0.36 -15.70
C ILE A 236 0.12 -0.69 -15.85
N ASN A 237 1.37 -0.25 -15.97
CA ASN A 237 2.55 -1.10 -16.14
C ASN A 237 3.67 -0.59 -15.21
N ALA A 238 4.72 -1.38 -15.07
CA ALA A 238 5.92 -0.95 -14.33
C ALA A 238 6.41 0.41 -14.88
N GLY A 239 6.56 1.39 -13.97
CA GLY A 239 6.91 2.78 -14.26
C GLY A 239 5.75 3.77 -14.22
N ASN A 240 4.48 3.35 -14.35
CA ASN A 240 3.33 4.24 -14.13
C ASN A 240 2.97 4.39 -12.64
N SER A 241 3.45 3.48 -11.77
CA SER A 241 3.24 3.55 -10.32
C SER A 241 3.73 4.88 -9.76
N GLY A 242 2.90 5.54 -8.93
CA GLY A 242 3.12 6.89 -8.42
C GLY A 242 2.70 8.01 -9.37
N GLY A 243 2.37 7.70 -10.62
CA GLY A 243 1.84 8.63 -11.62
C GLY A 243 0.37 8.96 -11.42
N ALA A 244 -0.18 9.80 -12.29
CA ALA A 244 -1.52 10.33 -12.18
C ALA A 244 -2.57 9.42 -12.82
N LEU A 245 -3.73 9.26 -12.15
CA LEU A 245 -4.99 8.92 -12.78
C LEU A 245 -5.80 10.23 -12.90
N VAL A 246 -6.16 10.63 -14.11
CA VAL A 246 -6.89 11.87 -14.36
C VAL A 246 -8.23 11.60 -15.02
N ASN A 247 -9.20 12.48 -14.80
CA ASN A 247 -10.50 12.44 -15.48
C ASN A 247 -10.40 13.12 -16.87
N GLU A 248 -11.51 13.14 -17.60
CA GLU A 248 -11.61 13.78 -18.93
C GLU A 248 -11.33 15.29 -18.95
N ARG A 249 -11.30 15.96 -17.79
CA ARG A 249 -10.94 17.37 -17.65
C ARG A 249 -9.46 17.60 -17.33
N GLY A 250 -8.68 16.51 -17.23
CA GLY A 250 -7.27 16.59 -16.83
C GLY A 250 -7.08 16.84 -15.32
N GLU A 251 -8.10 16.64 -14.50
CA GLU A 251 -8.00 16.76 -13.05
C GLU A 251 -7.52 15.43 -12.44
N LEU A 252 -6.59 15.50 -11.49
CA LEU A 252 -6.09 14.36 -10.74
C LEU A 252 -7.22 13.76 -9.90
N VAL A 253 -7.54 12.49 -10.10
CA VAL A 253 -8.55 11.75 -9.34
C VAL A 253 -7.98 10.56 -8.58
N GLY A 254 -6.73 10.19 -8.86
CA GLY A 254 -6.04 9.14 -8.13
C GLY A 254 -4.55 9.07 -8.44
N ILE A 255 -3.83 8.30 -7.63
CA ILE A 255 -2.41 7.95 -7.84
C ILE A 255 -2.35 6.49 -8.28
N ASN A 256 -1.81 6.24 -9.46
CA ASN A 256 -1.63 4.88 -9.99
C ASN A 256 -0.76 4.08 -9.02
N ALA A 257 -1.21 2.91 -8.58
CA ALA A 257 -0.51 2.13 -7.57
C ALA A 257 -0.01 0.79 -8.10
N MET A 258 -0.93 -0.08 -8.51
CA MET A 258 -0.60 -1.48 -8.82
C MET A 258 -1.53 -2.08 -9.87
N ILE A 259 -1.17 -3.28 -10.32
CA ILE A 259 -2.04 -4.16 -11.12
C ILE A 259 -2.34 -5.43 -10.33
N TYR A 260 -3.52 -6.00 -10.55
CA TYR A 260 -3.78 -7.38 -10.14
C TYR A 260 -3.49 -8.30 -11.33
N SER A 261 -2.48 -9.15 -11.19
CA SER A 261 -2.03 -10.04 -12.27
C SER A 261 -1.42 -11.32 -11.70
N GLN A 262 -1.76 -12.46 -12.27
CA GLN A 262 -1.14 -13.75 -11.94
C GLN A 262 0.22 -13.94 -12.62
N THR A 263 0.49 -13.21 -13.69
CA THR A 263 1.70 -13.35 -14.52
C THR A 263 2.66 -12.17 -14.39
N GLY A 264 2.28 -11.12 -13.63
CA GLY A 264 3.01 -9.85 -13.57
C GLY A 264 2.76 -8.92 -14.76
N SER A 265 2.01 -9.36 -15.79
CA SER A 265 1.63 -8.54 -16.93
C SER A 265 0.24 -7.96 -16.75
N TYR A 266 -0.01 -6.76 -17.29
CA TYR A 266 -1.33 -6.13 -17.26
C TYR A 266 -2.40 -7.04 -17.88
N ALA A 267 -3.51 -7.25 -17.17
CA ALA A 267 -4.61 -8.11 -17.54
C ALA A 267 -5.99 -7.41 -17.51
N GLY A 268 -6.04 -6.08 -17.64
CA GLY A 268 -7.27 -5.29 -17.57
C GLY A 268 -7.67 -4.86 -16.15
N TYR A 269 -6.82 -5.05 -15.15
CA TYR A 269 -7.08 -4.70 -13.75
C TYR A 269 -5.99 -3.77 -13.24
N GLY A 270 -6.16 -2.47 -13.44
CA GLY A 270 -5.35 -1.42 -12.84
C GLY A 270 -6.04 -0.81 -11.63
N PHE A 271 -5.24 -0.33 -10.65
CA PHE A 271 -5.72 0.23 -9.41
C PHE A 271 -5.02 1.55 -9.09
N ALA A 272 -5.80 2.53 -8.63
CA ALA A 272 -5.29 3.83 -8.21
C ALA A 272 -5.85 4.20 -6.83
N ILE A 273 -5.02 4.87 -6.03
CA ILE A 273 -5.40 5.40 -4.72
C ILE A 273 -6.19 6.68 -4.94
N PRO A 274 -7.44 6.81 -4.40
CA PRO A 274 -8.28 7.98 -4.63
C PRO A 274 -7.69 9.28 -4.07
N THR A 275 -8.00 10.42 -4.71
CA THR A 275 -7.58 11.73 -4.21
C THR A 275 -8.18 12.08 -2.86
N THR A 276 -9.31 11.55 -2.48
CA THR A 276 -9.91 11.73 -1.14
C THR A 276 -9.01 11.19 -0.03
N ILE A 277 -8.36 10.04 -0.24
CA ILE A 277 -7.33 9.50 0.67
C ILE A 277 -6.04 10.31 0.54
N MET A 278 -5.57 10.54 -0.69
CA MET A 278 -4.32 11.26 -0.96
C MET A 278 -4.27 12.63 -0.29
N ASN A 279 -5.32 13.44 -0.41
CA ASN A 279 -5.35 14.80 0.10
C ASN A 279 -5.10 14.86 1.61
N LYS A 280 -5.73 13.98 2.37
CA LYS A 280 -5.56 13.90 3.81
C LYS A 280 -4.15 13.43 4.19
N VAL A 281 -3.66 12.38 3.53
CA VAL A 281 -2.30 11.84 3.76
C VAL A 281 -1.26 12.93 3.48
N VAL A 282 -1.34 13.60 2.33
CA VAL A 282 -0.41 14.68 1.94
C VAL A 282 -0.45 15.84 2.93
N ALA A 283 -1.65 16.26 3.36
CA ALA A 283 -1.79 17.34 4.34
C ALA A 283 -1.13 16.99 5.68
N ASP A 284 -1.29 15.75 6.12
CA ASP A 284 -0.68 15.27 7.37
C ASP A 284 0.84 15.14 7.24
N LEU A 285 1.33 14.50 6.18
CA LEU A 285 2.78 14.36 5.95
C LEU A 285 3.48 15.72 5.86
N LYS A 286 2.83 16.71 5.25
CA LYS A 286 3.38 18.07 5.12
C LYS A 286 3.52 18.79 6.47
N VAL A 287 2.58 18.56 7.40
CA VAL A 287 2.50 19.29 8.68
C VAL A 287 3.19 18.53 9.81
N TYR A 288 3.01 17.21 9.85
CA TYR A 288 3.39 16.38 11.00
C TYR A 288 4.50 15.37 10.68
N GLY A 289 4.92 15.24 9.41
CA GLY A 289 5.85 14.20 8.96
C GLY A 289 5.22 12.79 8.94
N THR A 290 4.12 12.59 9.64
CA THR A 290 3.42 11.30 9.76
C THR A 290 1.90 11.47 9.64
N VAL A 291 1.22 10.41 9.20
CA VAL A 291 -0.24 10.45 9.00
C VAL A 291 -0.98 10.35 10.33
N GLN A 292 -1.89 11.29 10.59
CA GLN A 292 -2.78 11.33 11.75
C GLN A 292 -3.94 10.35 11.55
N ARG A 293 -3.73 9.09 11.91
CA ARG A 293 -4.67 8.01 11.60
C ARG A 293 -5.79 7.92 12.63
N ALA A 294 -7.01 8.19 12.17
CA ALA A 294 -8.21 7.96 12.95
C ALA A 294 -8.61 6.49 12.90
N ILE A 295 -9.09 5.97 14.03
CA ILE A 295 -9.51 4.59 14.20
C ILE A 295 -10.86 4.56 14.90
N LEU A 296 -11.77 3.74 14.39
CA LEU A 296 -13.05 3.42 15.02
C LEU A 296 -12.89 2.31 16.07
N GLY A 297 -12.08 1.30 15.78
CA GLY A 297 -11.84 0.17 16.66
C GLY A 297 -12.85 -0.96 16.53
N VAL A 298 -13.28 -1.26 15.31
CA VAL A 298 -14.08 -2.44 14.97
C VAL A 298 -13.28 -3.38 14.07
N GLN A 299 -13.48 -4.68 14.26
CA GLN A 299 -13.16 -5.71 13.27
C GLN A 299 -14.48 -6.16 12.68
N GLY A 300 -14.56 -6.22 11.36
CA GLY A 300 -15.81 -6.55 10.69
C GLY A 300 -15.58 -7.08 9.29
N THR A 301 -16.65 -7.52 8.68
CA THR A 301 -16.68 -8.04 7.33
C THR A 301 -17.91 -7.51 6.56
N ASP A 302 -17.88 -7.55 5.25
CA ASP A 302 -19.03 -7.17 4.45
C ASP A 302 -20.22 -8.09 4.76
N VAL A 303 -21.42 -7.52 4.92
CA VAL A 303 -22.64 -8.25 5.27
C VAL A 303 -22.86 -9.48 4.37
N MET A 304 -22.69 -9.33 3.06
CA MET A 304 -22.87 -10.46 2.12
C MET A 304 -21.86 -11.59 2.39
N ASN A 305 -20.59 -11.25 2.64
CA ASN A 305 -19.57 -12.24 2.96
C ASN A 305 -19.90 -13.00 4.25
N TYR A 306 -20.42 -12.28 5.26
CA TYR A 306 -20.86 -12.89 6.52
C TYR A 306 -22.03 -13.85 6.30
N ILE A 307 -23.07 -13.40 5.56
CA ILE A 307 -24.26 -14.20 5.24
C ILE A 307 -23.85 -15.47 4.46
N ASP A 308 -23.00 -15.33 3.45
CA ASP A 308 -22.53 -16.47 2.64
C ASP A 308 -21.71 -17.46 3.48
N ALA A 309 -20.85 -16.96 4.39
CA ALA A 309 -20.08 -17.79 5.30
C ALA A 309 -20.97 -18.56 6.29
N GLU A 310 -22.02 -17.94 6.83
CA GLU A 310 -22.97 -18.61 7.73
C GLU A 310 -23.85 -19.64 6.97
N LYS A 311 -24.29 -19.29 5.76
CA LYS A 311 -25.02 -20.21 4.88
C LYS A 311 -24.21 -21.44 4.53
N ALA A 312 -22.90 -21.30 4.31
CA ALA A 312 -22.01 -22.44 4.06
C ALA A 312 -21.89 -23.37 5.28
N LYS A 313 -22.16 -22.87 6.49
CA LYS A 313 -22.24 -23.65 7.75
C LYS A 313 -23.63 -24.24 8.01
N GLY A 314 -24.61 -23.94 7.14
CA GLY A 314 -26.01 -24.37 7.29
C GLY A 314 -26.87 -23.44 8.16
N ASN A 315 -26.40 -22.25 8.49
CA ASN A 315 -27.14 -21.26 9.26
C ASN A 315 -27.84 -20.27 8.33
N GLU A 316 -29.12 -19.99 8.59
CA GLU A 316 -29.83 -18.88 7.97
C GLU A 316 -29.72 -17.65 8.88
N VAL A 317 -29.20 -16.56 8.36
CA VAL A 317 -29.02 -15.30 9.09
C VAL A 317 -29.76 -14.18 8.38
N ASP A 318 -30.61 -13.47 9.15
CA ASP A 318 -31.30 -12.25 8.68
C ASP A 318 -30.89 -11.08 9.57
N LEU A 319 -30.02 -10.23 9.02
CA LEU A 319 -29.49 -9.03 9.69
C LEU A 319 -30.38 -7.77 9.48
N GLY A 320 -31.51 -7.91 8.76
CA GLY A 320 -32.38 -6.77 8.37
C GLY A 320 -31.82 -5.93 7.23
N THR A 321 -30.68 -6.30 6.65
CA THR A 321 -30.04 -5.67 5.49
C THR A 321 -29.13 -6.67 4.77
N GLN A 322 -28.90 -6.43 3.48
CA GLN A 322 -27.92 -7.16 2.67
C GLN A 322 -26.67 -6.32 2.36
N SER A 323 -26.54 -5.12 2.97
CA SER A 323 -25.48 -4.18 2.67
C SER A 323 -25.01 -3.51 3.95
N GLY A 324 -23.72 -3.30 4.09
CA GLY A 324 -23.09 -2.71 5.27
C GLY A 324 -21.92 -3.54 5.78
N VAL A 325 -21.39 -3.14 6.93
CA VAL A 325 -20.29 -3.80 7.63
C VAL A 325 -20.80 -4.48 8.89
N TYR A 326 -20.77 -5.80 8.91
CA TYR A 326 -21.07 -6.59 10.11
C TYR A 326 -19.91 -6.48 11.10
N VAL A 327 -20.18 -6.12 12.34
CA VAL A 327 -19.20 -5.99 13.41
C VAL A 327 -18.96 -7.36 14.05
N ASP A 328 -17.81 -7.96 13.78
CA ASP A 328 -17.38 -9.24 14.37
C ASP A 328 -16.85 -9.04 15.79
N LYS A 329 -16.13 -7.93 16.01
CA LYS A 329 -15.53 -7.59 17.30
C LYS A 329 -15.37 -6.08 17.44
N VAL A 330 -15.59 -5.58 18.64
CA VAL A 330 -15.24 -4.23 19.08
C VAL A 330 -13.97 -4.33 19.92
N THR A 331 -12.99 -3.48 19.62
CA THR A 331 -11.72 -3.41 20.34
C THR A 331 -11.92 -2.71 21.69
N ASP A 332 -11.30 -3.22 22.75
CA ASP A 332 -11.35 -2.60 24.07
C ASP A 332 -10.72 -1.20 24.04
N ALA A 333 -11.26 -0.30 24.86
CA ALA A 333 -10.85 1.11 24.96
C ALA A 333 -10.85 1.86 23.61
N SER A 334 -11.72 1.47 22.67
CA SER A 334 -11.85 2.07 21.35
C SER A 334 -12.98 3.10 21.27
N ALA A 335 -12.95 3.89 20.20
CA ALA A 335 -14.04 4.84 19.88
C ALA A 335 -15.39 4.13 19.68
N ALA A 336 -15.39 2.94 19.09
CA ALA A 336 -16.59 2.12 18.89
C ALA A 336 -17.17 1.63 20.21
N GLN A 337 -16.33 1.19 21.17
CA GLN A 337 -16.78 0.78 22.49
C GLN A 337 -17.44 1.93 23.27
N ASP A 338 -16.81 3.12 23.27
CA ASP A 338 -17.37 4.30 23.92
C ASP A 338 -18.70 4.73 23.31
N ALA A 339 -18.88 4.52 22.01
CA ALA A 339 -20.11 4.81 21.28
C ALA A 339 -21.19 3.73 21.48
N GLY A 340 -20.90 2.66 22.23
CA GLY A 340 -21.83 1.58 22.52
C GLY A 340 -22.10 0.63 21.36
N LEU A 341 -21.15 0.54 20.39
CA LEU A 341 -21.19 -0.50 19.36
C LEU A 341 -20.86 -1.87 19.97
N GLU A 342 -21.51 -2.90 19.44
CA GLU A 342 -21.37 -4.28 19.91
C GLU A 342 -21.18 -5.25 18.74
N LYS A 343 -20.69 -6.44 19.05
CA LYS A 343 -20.68 -7.53 18.08
C LYS A 343 -22.11 -7.83 17.62
N GLY A 344 -22.32 -7.96 16.33
CA GLY A 344 -23.61 -8.21 15.70
C GLY A 344 -24.27 -6.96 15.12
N ASP A 345 -23.76 -5.77 15.41
CA ASP A 345 -24.20 -4.55 14.75
C ASP A 345 -23.81 -4.58 13.26
N VAL A 346 -24.61 -3.91 12.44
CA VAL A 346 -24.30 -3.69 11.03
C VAL A 346 -24.20 -2.21 10.75
N ILE A 347 -22.99 -1.69 10.52
CA ILE A 347 -22.77 -0.28 10.16
C ILE A 347 -23.23 -0.09 8.71
N THR A 348 -24.16 0.86 8.50
CA THR A 348 -24.80 1.13 7.20
C THR A 348 -24.57 2.54 6.69
N GLN A 349 -24.20 3.48 7.57
CA GLN A 349 -23.86 4.85 7.16
C GLN A 349 -22.75 5.41 8.06
N PHE A 350 -21.92 6.26 7.46
CA PHE A 350 -20.91 7.08 8.11
C PHE A 350 -21.09 8.53 7.65
N GLU A 351 -21.30 9.49 8.57
CA GLU A 351 -21.59 10.89 8.25
C GLU A 351 -22.73 11.07 7.22
N GLY A 352 -23.79 10.25 7.34
CA GLY A 352 -24.93 10.25 6.43
C GLY A 352 -24.69 9.65 5.05
N LYS A 353 -23.43 9.32 4.68
CA LYS A 353 -23.10 8.58 3.45
C LYS A 353 -23.34 7.10 3.69
N LYS A 354 -23.94 6.40 2.71
CA LYS A 354 -24.12 4.95 2.77
C LYS A 354 -22.77 4.25 2.75
N VAL A 355 -22.67 3.21 3.57
CA VAL A 355 -21.53 2.28 3.63
C VAL A 355 -22.05 0.89 3.31
N ALA A 356 -21.61 0.32 2.18
CA ALA A 356 -22.01 -1.00 1.73
C ALA A 356 -21.00 -2.09 2.09
N LYS A 357 -19.73 -1.73 2.32
CA LYS A 357 -18.59 -2.65 2.59
C LYS A 357 -17.52 -2.01 3.45
N MET A 358 -16.64 -2.87 3.97
CA MET A 358 -15.53 -2.47 4.84
C MET A 358 -14.60 -1.46 4.19
N SER A 359 -14.28 -1.61 2.90
CA SER A 359 -13.41 -0.66 2.18
C SER A 359 -13.98 0.76 2.14
N GLU A 360 -15.31 0.90 1.98
CA GLU A 360 -15.98 2.21 2.02
C GLU A 360 -15.95 2.83 3.43
N LEU A 361 -16.12 2.00 4.46
CA LEU A 361 -15.99 2.45 5.86
C LEU A 361 -14.56 2.89 6.16
N GLN A 362 -13.57 2.13 5.73
CA GLN A 362 -12.15 2.46 5.90
C GLN A 362 -11.77 3.76 5.18
N GLU A 363 -12.24 3.96 3.95
CA GLU A 363 -12.04 5.20 3.19
C GLU A 363 -12.67 6.40 3.91
N ALA A 364 -13.90 6.24 4.39
CA ALA A 364 -14.59 7.31 5.11
C ALA A 364 -13.83 7.69 6.38
N ILE A 365 -13.41 6.72 7.19
CA ILE A 365 -12.62 6.97 8.41
C ILE A 365 -11.25 7.57 8.07
N ALA A 366 -10.59 7.13 6.98
CA ALA A 366 -9.27 7.60 6.58
C ALA A 366 -9.23 9.09 6.22
N GLN A 367 -10.36 9.73 5.95
CA GLN A 367 -10.47 11.17 5.71
C GLN A 367 -10.45 11.99 7.00
N HIS A 368 -10.57 11.35 8.18
CA HIS A 368 -10.67 11.99 9.49
C HIS A 368 -9.35 11.91 10.27
N ARG A 369 -9.30 12.71 11.35
CA ARG A 369 -8.18 12.73 12.30
C ARG A 369 -8.65 12.25 13.69
N PRO A 370 -7.74 11.81 14.54
CA PRO A 370 -8.03 11.57 15.94
C PRO A 370 -8.65 12.83 16.60
N GLY A 371 -9.73 12.64 17.33
CA GLY A 371 -10.49 13.73 17.94
C GLY A 371 -11.70 14.22 17.13
N ASP A 372 -11.81 13.88 15.85
CA ASP A 372 -12.97 14.21 15.05
C ASP A 372 -14.21 13.47 15.58
N LYS A 373 -15.32 14.20 15.61
CA LYS A 373 -16.61 13.67 15.99
C LYS A 373 -17.42 13.36 14.75
N VAL A 374 -17.81 12.09 14.61
CA VAL A 374 -18.54 11.58 13.45
C VAL A 374 -19.83 10.91 13.90
N THR A 375 -20.78 10.81 12.98
CA THR A 375 -22.05 10.12 13.20
C THR A 375 -22.07 8.80 12.45
N LEU A 376 -22.35 7.70 13.16
CA LEU A 376 -22.61 6.38 12.59
C LEU A 376 -24.08 6.05 12.62
N THR A 377 -24.59 5.40 11.55
CA THR A 377 -25.87 4.70 11.56
C THR A 377 -25.61 3.20 11.45
N TYR A 378 -26.22 2.42 12.34
CA TYR A 378 -26.05 0.98 12.37
C TYR A 378 -27.40 0.29 12.64
N ILE A 379 -27.50 -0.97 12.29
CA ILE A 379 -28.65 -1.84 12.56
C ILE A 379 -28.27 -2.79 13.69
N ARG A 380 -29.11 -2.84 14.75
CA ARG A 380 -29.09 -3.81 15.84
C ARG A 380 -30.48 -4.36 16.00
N ASP A 381 -30.64 -5.67 16.10
CA ASP A 381 -31.96 -6.34 16.21
C ASP A 381 -32.94 -5.86 15.12
N LYS A 382 -32.44 -5.72 13.88
CA LYS A 382 -33.19 -5.24 12.71
C LYS A 382 -33.76 -3.81 12.84
N LYS A 383 -33.29 -3.03 13.82
CA LYS A 383 -33.69 -1.63 14.03
C LYS A 383 -32.51 -0.72 13.76
N SER A 384 -32.80 0.42 13.14
CA SER A 384 -31.79 1.45 12.89
C SER A 384 -31.51 2.25 14.15
N HIS A 385 -30.24 2.45 14.45
CA HIS A 385 -29.70 3.25 15.54
C HIS A 385 -28.69 4.25 15.00
N SER A 386 -28.45 5.31 15.78
CA SER A 386 -27.39 6.28 15.46
C SER A 386 -26.53 6.50 16.71
N ALA A 387 -25.22 6.65 16.49
CA ALA A 387 -24.27 6.97 17.54
C ALA A 387 -23.32 8.07 17.10
N ASN A 388 -22.99 8.98 18.03
CA ASN A 388 -21.90 9.94 17.86
C ASN A 388 -20.61 9.32 18.39
N VAL A 389 -19.56 9.33 17.59
CA VAL A 389 -18.30 8.70 17.87
C VAL A 389 -17.20 9.74 17.84
N THR A 390 -16.34 9.78 18.85
CA THR A 390 -15.10 10.55 18.79
C THR A 390 -13.96 9.61 18.39
N LEU A 391 -13.44 9.76 17.18
CA LEU A 391 -12.40 8.92 16.63
C LEU A 391 -11.09 9.05 17.44
N ARG A 392 -10.33 7.96 17.56
CA ARG A 392 -9.08 7.90 18.31
C ARG A 392 -7.91 7.53 17.40
N ASN A 393 -6.68 7.76 17.87
CA ASN A 393 -5.47 7.27 17.20
C ASN A 393 -5.19 5.79 17.55
N THR A 394 -4.11 5.23 17.01
CA THR A 394 -3.66 3.86 17.30
C THR A 394 -3.34 3.60 18.76
N GLN A 395 -3.08 4.64 19.55
CA GLN A 395 -2.80 4.60 20.98
C GLN A 395 -4.06 4.72 21.86
N GLY A 396 -5.25 4.78 21.24
CA GLY A 396 -6.52 4.89 21.93
C GLY A 396 -6.82 6.29 22.50
N ASN A 397 -6.13 7.33 22.04
CA ASN A 397 -6.37 8.71 22.46
C ASN A 397 -6.57 9.64 21.26
N THR A 398 -6.73 10.95 21.51
CA THR A 398 -6.99 11.97 20.48
C THR A 398 -5.82 12.91 20.24
N LYS A 399 -4.65 12.59 20.80
CA LYS A 399 -3.44 13.42 20.66
C LYS A 399 -2.90 13.34 19.23
N VAL A 400 -2.36 14.46 18.76
CA VAL A 400 -1.59 14.53 17.51
C VAL A 400 -0.28 13.78 17.68
N ILE A 401 0.09 12.98 16.68
CA ILE A 401 1.35 12.25 16.63
C ILE A 401 2.29 13.03 15.71
N GLU A 402 3.42 13.53 16.22
CA GLU A 402 4.47 14.13 15.40
C GLU A 402 5.61 13.14 15.25
N GLU A 403 6.25 13.09 14.09
CA GLU A 403 7.45 12.28 13.91
C GLU A 403 8.58 12.92 14.71
N VAL A 404 9.25 12.10 15.52
CA VAL A 404 10.47 12.50 16.25
C VAL A 404 11.63 12.30 15.31
N ASP A 405 12.33 13.38 14.97
CA ASP A 405 13.50 13.31 14.11
C ASP A 405 14.77 12.92 14.89
N MET A 406 15.85 12.68 14.16
CA MET A 406 17.13 12.30 14.76
C MET A 406 17.74 13.44 15.60
N ASP A 407 17.40 14.68 15.29
CA ASP A 407 17.83 15.85 16.04
C ASP A 407 17.15 15.94 17.40
N ASP A 408 15.86 15.59 17.48
CA ASP A 408 15.09 15.53 18.73
C ASP A 408 15.61 14.46 19.69
N MET A 409 16.24 13.39 19.17
CA MET A 409 16.89 12.39 20.00
C MET A 409 18.05 12.97 20.81
N GLY A 410 18.70 14.01 20.32
CA GLY A 410 19.71 14.78 21.05
C GLY A 410 21.03 14.03 21.29
N VAL A 411 21.36 13.02 20.49
CA VAL A 411 22.58 12.23 20.62
C VAL A 411 23.38 12.18 19.32
N GLN A 412 24.70 12.11 19.49
CA GLN A 412 25.60 11.66 18.43
C GLN A 412 26.27 10.37 18.88
N MET A 413 26.25 9.39 18.01
CA MET A 413 26.81 8.07 18.27
C MET A 413 27.78 7.68 17.17
N LYS A 414 28.71 6.80 17.50
CA LYS A 414 29.62 6.17 16.54
C LYS A 414 29.81 4.69 16.88
N PRO A 415 30.09 3.83 15.90
CA PRO A 415 30.46 2.45 16.17
C PRO A 415 31.74 2.39 17.04
N LEU A 416 31.80 1.37 17.90
CA LEU A 416 33.00 1.09 18.72
C LEU A 416 34.19 0.71 17.85
N GLY A 417 35.36 1.25 18.17
CA GLY A 417 36.63 0.84 17.61
C GLY A 417 37.06 -0.56 18.07
N GLN A 418 38.02 -1.20 17.35
CA GLN A 418 38.52 -2.53 17.70
C GLN A 418 39.13 -2.59 19.09
N ASP A 419 39.92 -1.56 19.51
CA ASP A 419 40.53 -1.50 20.82
C ASP A 419 39.49 -1.37 21.93
N GLU A 420 38.38 -0.63 21.68
CA GLU A 420 37.29 -0.46 22.63
C GLU A 420 36.53 -1.79 22.80
N LYS A 421 36.28 -2.50 21.69
CA LYS A 421 35.62 -3.83 21.69
C LYS A 421 36.43 -4.85 22.49
N GLN A 422 37.73 -4.91 22.27
CA GLN A 422 38.65 -5.81 23.01
C GLN A 422 38.70 -5.48 24.51
N ARG A 423 38.87 -4.20 24.85
CA ARG A 423 38.95 -3.75 26.25
C ARG A 423 37.70 -4.04 27.05
N LEU A 424 36.53 -3.95 26.41
CA LEU A 424 35.21 -4.12 27.04
C LEU A 424 34.68 -5.58 26.88
N ASN A 425 35.40 -6.42 26.14
CA ASN A 425 35.01 -7.79 25.83
C ASN A 425 33.63 -7.87 25.18
N ILE A 426 33.33 -6.96 24.23
CA ILE A 426 32.09 -6.91 23.47
C ILE A 426 32.39 -6.84 21.97
N SER A 427 31.48 -7.38 21.14
CA SER A 427 31.71 -7.50 19.69
C SER A 427 31.11 -6.37 18.87
N TYR A 428 30.12 -5.64 19.42
CA TYR A 428 29.39 -4.57 18.75
C TYR A 428 28.94 -3.51 19.75
N GLY A 429 28.34 -2.44 19.27
CA GLY A 429 27.74 -1.38 20.07
C GLY A 429 28.02 0.02 19.49
N LEU A 430 27.14 0.97 19.80
CA LEU A 430 27.27 2.38 19.46
C LEU A 430 27.61 3.18 20.72
N ILE A 431 28.76 3.87 20.75
CA ILE A 431 29.11 4.74 21.88
C ILE A 431 28.49 6.12 21.67
N VAL A 432 27.85 6.64 22.71
CA VAL A 432 27.33 8.02 22.77
C VAL A 432 28.50 8.97 22.96
N ASN A 433 28.97 9.61 21.89
CA ASN A 433 30.11 10.52 21.92
C ASN A 433 29.72 11.96 22.26
N ALA A 434 28.45 12.35 21.99
CA ALA A 434 27.90 13.63 22.46
C ALA A 434 26.42 13.47 22.80
N ILE A 435 25.96 14.24 23.79
CA ILE A 435 24.53 14.29 24.17
C ILE A 435 24.19 15.77 24.46
N ARG A 436 23.02 16.18 23.92
CA ARG A 436 22.43 17.51 24.15
C ARG A 436 21.02 17.33 24.73
N ASN A 437 20.29 18.40 24.94
CA ASN A 437 18.87 18.29 25.31
C ASN A 437 18.10 17.54 24.21
N GLY A 438 17.27 16.59 24.60
CA GLY A 438 16.48 15.74 23.72
C GLY A 438 16.09 14.43 24.42
N LYS A 439 15.30 13.62 23.73
CA LYS A 439 14.67 12.39 24.24
C LYS A 439 15.61 11.42 24.96
N MET A 440 16.81 11.22 24.43
CA MET A 440 17.79 10.30 25.03
C MET A 440 18.31 10.83 26.38
N LYS A 441 18.52 12.15 26.50
CA LYS A 441 18.92 12.75 27.75
C LYS A 441 17.82 12.71 28.81
N GLU A 442 16.58 12.95 28.39
CA GLU A 442 15.39 12.87 29.26
C GLU A 442 15.20 11.46 29.81
N ALA A 443 15.45 10.43 29.00
CA ALA A 443 15.45 9.02 29.41
C ALA A 443 16.66 8.66 30.30
N GLY A 444 17.55 9.59 30.60
CA GLY A 444 18.70 9.36 31.51
C GLY A 444 19.95 8.78 30.84
N VAL A 445 20.00 8.72 29.51
CA VAL A 445 21.20 8.30 28.79
C VAL A 445 22.31 9.33 29.00
N VAL A 446 23.54 8.88 29.16
CA VAL A 446 24.70 9.74 29.44
C VAL A 446 25.78 9.58 28.37
N LYS A 447 26.60 10.60 28.20
CA LYS A 447 27.80 10.54 27.33
C LYS A 447 28.69 9.37 27.76
N GLY A 448 29.20 8.61 26.82
CA GLY A 448 30.04 7.43 27.04
C GLY A 448 29.24 6.14 27.29
N ALA A 449 27.91 6.19 27.36
CA ALA A 449 27.11 4.99 27.35
C ALA A 449 27.25 4.27 25.98
N ILE A 450 27.20 2.94 25.99
CA ILE A 450 27.29 2.11 24.78
C ILE A 450 25.94 1.47 24.57
N ILE A 451 25.27 1.85 23.52
CA ILE A 451 23.98 1.30 23.13
C ILE A 451 24.23 -0.03 22.41
N MET A 452 23.75 -1.10 23.00
CA MET A 452 23.94 -2.46 22.51
C MET A 452 22.75 -2.96 21.70
N GLN A 453 21.54 -2.63 22.15
CA GLN A 453 20.31 -3.14 21.58
C GLN A 453 19.20 -2.12 21.73
N VAL A 454 18.35 -2.00 20.70
CA VAL A 454 17.12 -1.20 20.71
C VAL A 454 15.99 -2.05 20.11
N ASN A 455 14.88 -2.20 20.83
CA ASN A 455 13.71 -2.99 20.40
C ASN A 455 14.10 -4.37 19.83
N ASP A 456 14.96 -5.11 20.55
CA ASP A 456 15.50 -6.41 20.15
C ASP A 456 16.45 -6.44 18.94
N GLN A 457 16.75 -5.29 18.33
CA GLN A 457 17.74 -5.16 17.25
C GLN A 457 19.11 -4.79 17.82
N LYS A 458 20.17 -5.43 17.31
CA LYS A 458 21.56 -5.11 17.67
C LYS A 458 21.96 -3.80 17.01
N MET A 459 22.74 -2.98 17.74
CA MET A 459 23.25 -1.70 17.27
C MET A 459 24.71 -1.83 16.86
N GLU A 460 24.98 -2.07 15.59
CA GLU A 460 26.33 -2.23 15.04
C GLU A 460 26.79 -0.97 14.29
N THR A 461 25.83 -0.29 13.64
CA THR A 461 26.04 0.90 12.81
C THR A 461 25.10 2.04 13.22
N THR A 462 25.41 3.27 12.84
CA THR A 462 24.50 4.41 13.02
C THR A 462 23.21 4.26 12.23
N GLU A 463 23.24 3.53 11.11
CA GLU A 463 22.06 3.20 10.31
C GLU A 463 21.08 2.30 11.09
N ASP A 464 21.59 1.35 11.89
CA ASP A 464 20.72 0.50 12.73
C ASP A 464 19.94 1.35 13.74
N TRP A 465 20.60 2.37 14.29
CA TRP A 465 19.96 3.32 15.20
C TRP A 465 18.88 4.16 14.49
N GLU A 466 19.20 4.72 13.32
CA GLU A 466 18.24 5.50 12.53
C GLU A 466 17.01 4.66 12.15
N ASN A 467 17.24 3.43 11.74
CA ASN A 467 16.14 2.50 11.40
C ASN A 467 15.29 2.16 12.63
N ALA A 468 15.91 1.93 13.79
CA ALA A 468 15.17 1.67 15.03
C ALA A 468 14.28 2.85 15.45
N VAL A 469 14.76 4.10 15.31
CA VAL A 469 13.95 5.30 15.56
C VAL A 469 12.81 5.43 14.55
N LYS A 470 13.08 5.21 13.25
CA LYS A 470 12.06 5.24 12.20
C LYS A 470 10.97 4.19 12.43
N GLU A 471 11.36 2.97 12.79
CA GLU A 471 10.39 1.91 13.08
C GLU A 471 9.57 2.22 14.34
N ALA A 472 10.21 2.75 15.39
CA ALA A 472 9.48 3.16 16.58
C ALA A 472 8.50 4.31 16.31
N ASN A 473 8.84 5.27 15.46
CA ASN A 473 7.93 6.33 15.03
C ASN A 473 6.66 5.80 14.35
N LYS A 474 6.76 4.68 13.61
CA LYS A 474 5.65 4.02 12.94
C LYS A 474 4.85 3.10 13.87
N GLY A 475 5.47 2.60 14.93
CA GLY A 475 4.88 1.65 15.87
C GLY A 475 3.76 2.26 16.70
N SER A 476 2.83 1.44 17.18
CA SER A 476 1.71 1.87 18.04
C SER A 476 2.16 2.38 19.40
N GLU A 477 3.23 1.82 19.97
CA GLU A 477 3.76 2.19 21.28
C GLU A 477 4.66 3.42 21.23
N ARG A 478 5.31 3.68 20.09
CA ARG A 478 6.27 4.77 19.88
C ARG A 478 7.31 4.89 20.99
N THR A 479 7.91 3.75 21.31
CA THR A 479 8.85 3.62 22.44
C THR A 479 10.10 2.89 21.99
N LEU A 480 11.26 3.36 22.45
CA LEU A 480 12.53 2.66 22.27
C LEU A 480 12.94 2.01 23.59
N TRP A 481 13.01 0.68 23.59
CA TRP A 481 13.57 -0.11 24.68
C TRP A 481 15.05 -0.32 24.42
N ILE A 482 15.90 0.34 25.20
CA ILE A 482 17.34 0.40 24.96
C ILE A 482 18.06 -0.41 26.02
N LYS A 483 18.88 -1.38 25.59
CA LYS A 483 19.87 -2.05 26.46
C LYS A 483 21.25 -1.43 26.20
N ALA A 484 21.90 -0.99 27.25
CA ALA A 484 23.17 -0.28 27.15
C ALA A 484 24.15 -0.66 28.26
N LEU A 485 25.42 -0.37 28.04
CA LEU A 485 26.47 -0.37 29.05
C LEU A 485 26.77 1.07 29.47
N THR A 486 26.75 1.33 30.78
CA THR A 486 27.21 2.62 31.29
C THR A 486 28.72 2.79 31.10
N PRO A 487 29.29 4.04 31.22
CA PRO A 487 30.73 4.24 31.20
C PRO A 487 31.49 3.46 32.33
N SER A 488 30.78 3.07 33.40
CA SER A 488 31.31 2.22 34.47
C SER A 488 31.18 0.70 34.19
N GLY A 489 30.73 0.30 33.01
CA GLY A 489 30.61 -1.11 32.61
C GLY A 489 29.38 -1.85 33.14
N ARG A 490 28.40 -1.16 33.72
CA ARG A 490 27.16 -1.76 34.20
C ARG A 490 26.11 -1.80 33.12
N TRP A 491 25.38 -2.94 33.00
CA TRP A 491 24.22 -3.05 32.13
C TRP A 491 23.06 -2.24 32.71
N VAL A 492 22.40 -1.48 31.84
CA VAL A 492 21.23 -0.68 32.15
C VAL A 492 20.22 -0.79 30.99
N SER A 493 18.96 -0.59 31.32
CA SER A 493 17.89 -0.43 30.33
C SER A 493 17.33 0.98 30.44
N TYR A 494 17.12 1.61 29.31
CA TYR A 494 16.42 2.89 29.20
C TYR A 494 15.14 2.69 28.41
N VAL A 495 14.15 3.50 28.71
CA VAL A 495 12.89 3.60 27.95
C VAL A 495 12.77 5.01 27.45
N VAL A 496 12.76 5.19 26.13
CA VAL A 496 12.60 6.50 25.48
C VAL A 496 11.19 6.56 24.90
N ASP A 497 10.37 7.43 25.44
CA ASP A 497 9.02 7.69 24.94
C ASP A 497 9.08 8.76 23.84
N LEU A 498 8.63 8.39 22.63
CA LEU A 498 8.57 9.29 21.48
C LEU A 498 7.26 10.11 21.43
N ASN A 499 6.32 9.88 22.35
CA ASN A 499 5.02 10.55 22.39
C ASN A 499 5.02 11.86 23.20
N GLU A 500 5.97 12.03 24.13
CA GLU A 500 6.07 13.22 24.96
C GLU A 500 6.97 14.26 24.27
N LYS A 501 6.56 15.52 24.29
CA LYS A 501 7.39 16.69 23.99
C LYS A 501 7.99 17.25 25.25
#